data_aa6c6e216805786adc76b4341dad9657
#
_entry.id   aa6c6e216805786adc76b4341dad9657
#
_cell.length_a   1.000
_cell.length_b   1.000
_cell.length_c   1.000
_cell.angle_alpha   90.00
_cell.angle_beta   90.00
_cell.angle_gamma   90.00
#
_symmetry.space_group_name_H-M   'P 1'
#
loop_
_entity.id
_entity.type
_entity.pdbx_description
1 polymer ?
#
loop_
_entity_poly.entity_id
_entity_poly.type
_entity_poly.pdbx_seq_one_letter_code
_entity_poly.pdbx_strand_id
1 'polypeptide(L)'
;MPEDFLVRAAEFLPILLRGVVVTVQVTVGALLLSIVLGLVWALMGRSRLKPVRIVSRTVVNVVRGVPIIVQLFYVYFVLPEFGLSLDALAAGIIGLGVAYSVYQAENFRAGFDSVDPALVEAAKSLGMSERKILQRLMMPLAIRTALPPFGNTSIMLLKDSSIASTITVAELTRAGQLLAVSTFQNMTVYTLIAVLYLAMSLPLTLAVHQLERRMARR
;
A
#
# COMPACT_ATOMS: atom_id res chain seq x y z
N MET A 1 1.79 -10.96 -38.09
CA MET A 1 2.17 -10.89 -36.65
C MET A 1 2.09 -9.49 -36.00
N PRO A 2 2.78 -8.41 -36.42
CA PRO A 2 2.61 -7.10 -35.76
C PRO A 2 1.23 -6.47 -35.98
N GLU A 3 0.66 -6.58 -37.15
CA GLU A 3 -0.68 -6.04 -37.50
C GLU A 3 -1.78 -6.72 -36.68
N ASP A 4 -1.72 -8.05 -36.56
CA ASP A 4 -2.68 -8.80 -35.73
C ASP A 4 -2.59 -8.41 -34.25
N PHE A 5 -1.37 -8.09 -33.74
CA PHE A 5 -1.19 -7.65 -32.36
C PHE A 5 -1.88 -6.31 -32.11
N LEU A 6 -1.71 -5.32 -32.98
CA LEU A 6 -2.31 -4.00 -32.81
C LEU A 6 -3.84 -4.03 -32.90
N VAL A 7 -4.39 -4.80 -33.84
CA VAL A 7 -5.84 -4.97 -33.97
C VAL A 7 -6.42 -5.60 -32.71
N ARG A 8 -5.83 -6.70 -32.23
CA ARG A 8 -6.29 -7.38 -31.00
C ARG A 8 -6.08 -6.53 -29.75
N ALA A 9 -4.97 -5.78 -29.69
CA ALA A 9 -4.73 -4.86 -28.61
C ALA A 9 -5.81 -3.78 -28.49
N ALA A 10 -6.26 -3.22 -29.64
CA ALA A 10 -7.34 -2.25 -29.67
C ALA A 10 -8.68 -2.86 -29.23
N GLU A 11 -8.95 -4.12 -29.56
CA GLU A 11 -10.16 -4.84 -29.14
C GLU A 11 -10.14 -5.14 -27.63
N PHE A 12 -9.00 -5.54 -27.06
CA PHE A 12 -8.87 -5.96 -25.66
C PHE A 12 -8.73 -4.79 -24.70
N LEU A 13 -8.21 -3.66 -25.16
CA LEU A 13 -7.92 -2.49 -24.33
C LEU A 13 -9.12 -1.98 -23.54
N PRO A 14 -10.34 -1.84 -24.08
CA PRO A 14 -11.49 -1.38 -23.31
C PRO A 14 -11.85 -2.30 -22.12
N ILE A 15 -11.68 -3.61 -22.30
CA ILE A 15 -11.94 -4.60 -21.24
C ILE A 15 -10.91 -4.45 -20.13
N LEU A 16 -9.62 -4.37 -20.51
CA LEU A 16 -8.51 -4.22 -19.56
C LEU A 16 -8.56 -2.87 -18.83
N LEU A 17 -9.00 -1.79 -19.48
CA LEU A 17 -9.14 -0.48 -18.85
C LEU A 17 -10.21 -0.47 -17.75
N ARG A 18 -11.27 -1.27 -17.87
CA ARG A 18 -12.21 -1.48 -16.74
C ARG A 18 -11.52 -2.14 -15.57
N GLY A 19 -10.65 -3.11 -15.82
CA GLY A 19 -9.81 -3.72 -14.79
C GLY A 19 -8.86 -2.71 -14.13
N VAL A 20 -8.27 -1.78 -14.92
CA VAL A 20 -7.43 -0.68 -14.39
C VAL A 20 -8.20 0.17 -13.36
N VAL A 21 -9.48 0.49 -13.63
CA VAL A 21 -10.30 1.26 -12.68
C VAL A 21 -10.42 0.51 -11.35
N VAL A 22 -10.69 -0.79 -11.38
CA VAL A 22 -10.79 -1.62 -10.17
C VAL A 22 -9.43 -1.73 -9.46
N THR A 23 -8.32 -1.89 -10.21
CA THR A 23 -6.96 -1.85 -9.66
C THR A 23 -6.71 -0.57 -8.87
N VAL A 24 -7.08 0.59 -9.43
CA VAL A 24 -6.94 1.89 -8.76
C VAL A 24 -7.83 1.97 -7.52
N GLN A 25 -9.07 1.49 -7.59
CA GLN A 25 -9.99 1.47 -6.43
C GLN A 25 -9.42 0.64 -5.29
N VAL A 26 -8.95 -0.59 -5.57
CA VAL A 26 -8.30 -1.45 -4.57
C VAL A 26 -7.08 -0.78 -3.99
N THR A 27 -6.21 -0.24 -4.84
CA THR A 27 -4.96 0.39 -4.41
C THR A 27 -5.22 1.60 -3.51
N VAL A 28 -6.09 2.51 -3.93
CA VAL A 28 -6.40 3.72 -3.15
C VAL A 28 -7.10 3.36 -1.84
N GLY A 29 -8.10 2.47 -1.89
CA GLY A 29 -8.81 2.02 -0.69
C GLY A 29 -7.87 1.35 0.32
N ALA A 30 -7.03 0.41 -0.13
CA ALA A 30 -6.07 -0.27 0.71
C ALA A 30 -4.98 0.70 1.24
N LEU A 31 -4.53 1.66 0.42
CA LEU A 31 -3.55 2.67 0.84
C LEU A 31 -4.11 3.54 1.97
N LEU A 32 -5.32 4.06 1.82
CA LEU A 32 -5.96 4.89 2.85
C LEU A 32 -6.13 4.10 4.16
N LEU A 33 -6.61 2.87 4.07
CA LEU A 33 -6.75 2.00 5.24
C LEU A 33 -5.39 1.71 5.89
N SER A 34 -4.36 1.40 5.07
CA SER A 34 -3.02 1.12 5.58
C SER A 34 -2.37 2.32 6.28
N ILE A 35 -2.62 3.54 5.80
CA ILE A 35 -2.15 4.77 6.46
C ILE A 35 -2.77 4.91 7.86
N VAL A 36 -4.10 4.76 7.94
CA VAL A 36 -4.82 4.92 9.22
C VAL A 36 -4.37 3.85 10.21
N LEU A 37 -4.40 2.58 9.83
CA LEU A 37 -3.98 1.48 10.71
C LEU A 37 -2.48 1.55 11.02
N GLY A 38 -1.64 1.89 10.04
CA GLY A 38 -0.21 2.03 10.23
C GLY A 38 0.15 3.12 11.24
N LEU A 39 -0.55 4.26 11.18
CA LEU A 39 -0.38 5.32 12.17
C LEU A 39 -0.83 4.86 13.57
N VAL A 40 -1.93 4.13 13.67
CA VAL A 40 -2.40 3.54 14.94
C VAL A 40 -1.33 2.62 15.52
N TRP A 41 -0.80 1.67 14.72
CA TRP A 41 0.26 0.76 15.17
C TRP A 41 1.55 1.49 15.56
N ALA A 42 1.96 2.51 14.80
CA ALA A 42 3.14 3.30 15.12
C ALA A 42 2.99 4.05 16.45
N LEU A 43 1.83 4.68 16.68
CA LEU A 43 1.55 5.40 17.93
C LEU A 43 1.43 4.45 19.13
N MET A 44 0.73 3.32 18.97
CA MET A 44 0.66 2.29 20.01
C MET A 44 2.06 1.74 20.37
N GLY A 45 2.92 1.54 19.35
CA GLY A 45 4.30 1.09 19.53
C GLY A 45 5.17 2.05 20.35
N ARG A 46 4.81 3.34 20.41
CA ARG A 46 5.48 4.39 21.19
C ARG A 46 4.81 4.67 22.55
N SER A 47 3.73 3.95 22.87
CA SER A 47 3.00 4.13 24.13
C SER A 47 3.89 3.90 25.37
N ARG A 48 3.68 4.71 26.41
CA ARG A 48 4.29 4.50 27.74
C ARG A 48 3.78 3.22 28.42
N LEU A 49 2.56 2.77 28.06
CA LEU A 49 1.95 1.57 28.61
C LEU A 49 2.54 0.32 27.94
N LYS A 50 3.28 -0.49 28.72
CA LYS A 50 3.90 -1.73 28.24
C LYS A 50 2.93 -2.66 27.49
N PRO A 51 1.69 -2.95 27.99
CA PRO A 51 0.78 -3.86 27.28
C PRO A 51 0.39 -3.34 25.89
N VAL A 52 0.10 -2.04 25.74
CA VAL A 52 -0.25 -1.43 24.46
C VAL A 52 0.90 -1.58 23.44
N ARG A 53 2.12 -1.32 23.89
CA ARG A 53 3.32 -1.47 23.07
C ARG A 53 3.57 -2.92 22.67
N ILE A 54 3.34 -3.88 23.57
CA ILE A 54 3.48 -5.31 23.27
C ILE A 54 2.45 -5.72 22.23
N VAL A 55 1.18 -5.37 22.39
CA VAL A 55 0.11 -5.66 21.42
C VAL A 55 0.48 -5.15 20.03
N SER A 56 0.87 -3.88 19.92
CA SER A 56 1.29 -3.32 18.61
C SER A 56 2.42 -4.11 17.97
N ARG A 57 3.49 -4.40 18.72
CA ARG A 57 4.64 -5.15 18.21
C ARG A 57 4.26 -6.57 17.79
N THR A 58 3.43 -7.24 18.59
CA THR A 58 2.97 -8.60 18.27
C THR A 58 2.13 -8.59 16.99
N VAL A 59 1.16 -7.68 16.85
CA VAL A 59 0.34 -7.58 15.63
C VAL A 59 1.21 -7.30 14.40
N VAL A 60 2.10 -6.32 14.49
CA VAL A 60 3.01 -5.98 13.38
C VAL A 60 3.87 -7.18 12.98
N ASN A 61 4.43 -7.91 13.94
CA ASN A 61 5.28 -9.07 13.66
C ASN A 61 4.48 -10.26 13.08
N VAL A 62 3.28 -10.53 13.60
CA VAL A 62 2.42 -11.61 13.10
C VAL A 62 1.96 -11.33 11.67
N VAL A 63 1.41 -10.15 11.42
CA VAL A 63 0.93 -9.76 10.08
C VAL A 63 2.09 -9.78 9.07
N ARG A 64 3.28 -9.33 9.46
CA ARG A 64 4.47 -9.35 8.61
C ARG A 64 5.04 -10.75 8.36
N GLY A 65 4.79 -11.69 9.26
CA GLY A 65 5.24 -13.09 9.15
C GLY A 65 4.36 -13.95 8.24
N VAL A 66 3.17 -13.48 7.86
CA VAL A 66 2.24 -14.23 7.01
C VAL A 66 2.27 -13.68 5.58
N PRO A 67 2.38 -14.51 4.53
CA PRO A 67 2.32 -14.05 3.14
C PRO A 67 1.02 -13.28 2.85
N ILE A 68 1.12 -12.19 2.09
CA ILE A 68 -0.04 -11.31 1.78
C ILE A 68 -1.19 -12.09 1.14
N ILE A 69 -0.88 -13.01 0.22
CA ILE A 69 -1.89 -13.86 -0.44
C ILE A 69 -2.67 -14.71 0.57
N VAL A 70 -2.00 -15.24 1.61
CA VAL A 70 -2.65 -16.03 2.67
C VAL A 70 -3.56 -15.15 3.51
N GLN A 71 -3.14 -13.91 3.80
CA GLN A 71 -3.98 -12.94 4.50
C GLN A 71 -5.25 -12.63 3.72
N LEU A 72 -5.16 -12.44 2.38
CA LEU A 72 -6.33 -12.25 1.52
C LEU A 72 -7.26 -13.47 1.54
N PHE A 73 -6.70 -14.68 1.46
CA PHE A 73 -7.52 -15.91 1.56
C PHE A 73 -8.22 -16.00 2.90
N TYR A 74 -7.56 -15.60 3.97
CA TYR A 74 -8.17 -15.60 5.31
C TYR A 74 -9.35 -14.63 5.37
N VAL A 75 -9.18 -13.40 4.86
CA VAL A 75 -10.23 -12.39 4.85
C VAL A 75 -11.42 -12.80 3.98
N TYR A 76 -11.16 -13.44 2.84
CA TYR A 76 -12.22 -13.75 1.87
C TYR A 76 -12.91 -15.11 2.10
N PHE A 77 -12.16 -16.13 2.51
CA PHE A 77 -12.69 -17.50 2.66
C PHE A 77 -12.93 -17.91 4.11
N VAL A 78 -12.14 -17.40 5.05
CA VAL A 78 -12.20 -17.86 6.45
C VAL A 78 -13.10 -16.97 7.31
N LEU A 79 -13.07 -15.63 7.15
CA LEU A 79 -13.92 -14.74 7.93
C LEU A 79 -15.43 -15.01 7.76
N PRO A 80 -15.95 -15.41 6.60
CA PRO A 80 -17.36 -15.80 6.45
C PRO A 80 -17.81 -16.92 7.39
N GLU A 81 -16.94 -17.87 7.74
CA GLU A 81 -17.24 -18.93 8.70
C GLU A 81 -17.54 -18.38 10.12
N PHE A 82 -17.06 -17.16 10.41
CA PHE A 82 -17.34 -16.42 11.65
C PHE A 82 -18.47 -15.41 11.50
N GLY A 83 -19.24 -15.46 10.39
CA GLY A 83 -20.36 -14.58 10.12
C GLY A 83 -20.00 -13.20 9.51
N LEU A 84 -18.73 -13.00 9.12
CA LEU A 84 -18.24 -11.75 8.52
C LEU A 84 -17.98 -11.93 7.03
N SER A 85 -19.04 -11.97 6.22
CA SER A 85 -18.95 -12.07 4.76
C SER A 85 -18.71 -10.70 4.13
N LEU A 86 -17.68 -10.61 3.29
CA LEU A 86 -17.32 -9.43 2.52
C LEU A 86 -17.40 -9.76 1.02
N ASP A 87 -17.78 -8.78 0.21
CA ASP A 87 -17.60 -8.92 -1.22
C ASP A 87 -16.09 -8.91 -1.59
N ALA A 88 -15.78 -9.38 -2.79
CA ALA A 88 -14.38 -9.53 -3.20
C ALA A 88 -13.60 -8.21 -3.17
N LEU A 89 -14.25 -7.09 -3.57
CA LEU A 89 -13.60 -5.77 -3.58
C LEU A 89 -13.28 -5.30 -2.17
N ALA A 90 -14.25 -5.37 -1.25
CA ALA A 90 -14.04 -5.01 0.15
C ALA A 90 -13.00 -5.91 0.82
N ALA A 91 -13.05 -7.24 0.56
CA ALA A 91 -12.05 -8.18 1.06
C ALA A 91 -10.64 -7.88 0.55
N GLY A 92 -10.50 -7.51 -0.73
CA GLY A 92 -9.24 -7.09 -1.33
C GLY A 92 -8.69 -5.80 -0.68
N ILE A 93 -9.55 -4.78 -0.51
CA ILE A 93 -9.17 -3.52 0.14
C ILE A 93 -8.76 -3.74 1.59
N ILE A 94 -9.54 -4.50 2.35
CA ILE A 94 -9.27 -4.77 3.77
C ILE A 94 -8.02 -5.63 3.93
N GLY A 95 -7.92 -6.72 3.18
CA GLY A 95 -6.78 -7.63 3.26
C GLY A 95 -5.45 -6.96 2.92
N LEU A 96 -5.40 -6.25 1.78
CA LEU A 96 -4.21 -5.47 1.41
C LEU A 96 -3.96 -4.31 2.37
N GLY A 97 -5.01 -3.61 2.80
CA GLY A 97 -4.90 -2.50 3.74
C GLY A 97 -4.31 -2.93 5.08
N VAL A 98 -4.75 -4.06 5.63
CA VAL A 98 -4.19 -4.65 6.86
C VAL A 98 -2.75 -5.10 6.63
N ALA A 99 -2.49 -5.85 5.54
CA ALA A 99 -1.15 -6.32 5.20
C ALA A 99 -0.15 -5.17 5.05
N TYR A 100 -0.54 -4.08 4.38
CA TYR A 100 0.32 -2.92 4.16
C TYR A 100 0.40 -1.98 5.37
N SER A 101 -0.55 -2.05 6.30
CA SER A 101 -0.54 -1.22 7.51
C SER A 101 0.71 -1.41 8.36
N VAL A 102 1.25 -2.62 8.40
CA VAL A 102 2.45 -2.93 9.19
C VAL A 102 3.72 -2.35 8.56
N TYR A 103 3.79 -2.26 7.23
CA TYR A 103 4.88 -1.56 6.54
C TYR A 103 4.78 -0.05 6.75
N GLN A 104 3.56 0.51 6.69
CA GLN A 104 3.35 1.93 7.01
C GLN A 104 3.68 2.24 8.47
N ALA A 105 3.36 1.35 9.41
CA ALA A 105 3.74 1.50 10.81
C ALA A 105 5.26 1.63 10.99
N GLU A 106 6.04 0.82 10.28
CA GLU A 106 7.50 0.89 10.30
C GLU A 106 8.02 2.18 9.64
N ASN A 107 7.42 2.62 8.54
CA ASN A 107 7.76 3.89 7.89
C ASN A 107 7.52 5.08 8.84
N PHE A 108 6.37 5.12 9.50
CA PHE A 108 6.08 6.15 10.49
C PHE A 108 7.00 6.07 11.72
N ARG A 109 7.28 4.86 12.20
CA ARG A 109 8.21 4.66 13.33
C ARG A 109 9.61 5.17 12.97
N ALA A 110 10.14 4.77 11.82
CA ALA A 110 11.44 5.24 11.35
C ALA A 110 11.49 6.77 11.22
N GLY A 111 10.40 7.39 10.72
CA GLY A 111 10.27 8.83 10.66
C GLY A 111 10.37 9.49 12.04
N PHE A 112 9.65 8.98 13.03
CA PHE A 112 9.73 9.51 14.41
C PHE A 112 11.09 9.25 15.06
N ASP A 113 11.69 8.09 14.81
CA ASP A 113 12.99 7.71 15.41
C ASP A 113 14.16 8.45 14.76
N SER A 114 13.99 9.06 13.60
CA SER A 114 15.01 9.90 12.93
C SER A 114 15.19 11.27 13.58
N VAL A 115 14.29 11.69 14.46
CA VAL A 115 14.42 12.99 15.14
C VAL A 115 15.46 12.88 16.25
N ASP A 116 16.52 13.69 16.15
CA ASP A 116 17.59 13.71 17.14
C ASP A 116 17.04 14.07 18.55
N PRO A 117 17.24 13.20 19.55
CA PRO A 117 16.85 13.47 20.92
C PRO A 117 17.41 14.79 21.47
N ALA A 118 18.62 15.19 21.06
CA ALA A 118 19.24 16.43 21.48
C ALA A 118 18.42 17.67 21.06
N LEU A 119 17.80 17.64 19.87
CA LEU A 119 16.90 18.70 19.41
C LEU A 119 15.64 18.79 20.28
N VAL A 120 15.13 17.64 20.73
CA VAL A 120 13.95 17.58 21.61
C VAL A 120 14.29 18.13 23.00
N GLU A 121 15.47 17.78 23.54
CA GLU A 121 15.95 18.29 24.82
C GLU A 121 16.21 19.81 24.79
N ALA A 122 16.84 20.31 23.72
CA ALA A 122 17.04 21.75 23.52
C ALA A 122 15.70 22.51 23.48
N ALA A 123 14.72 21.97 22.74
CA ALA A 123 13.38 22.57 22.70
C ALA A 123 12.69 22.60 24.07
N LYS A 124 12.86 21.56 24.89
CA LYS A 124 12.37 21.51 26.28
C LYS A 124 13.07 22.56 27.14
N SER A 125 14.38 22.72 27.01
CA SER A 125 15.15 23.73 27.74
C SER A 125 14.73 25.16 27.41
N LEU A 126 14.21 25.39 26.19
CA LEU A 126 13.60 26.65 25.77
C LEU A 126 12.12 26.84 26.26
N GLY A 127 11.62 25.95 27.10
CA GLY A 127 10.28 26.00 27.66
C GLY A 127 9.17 25.63 26.68
N MET A 128 9.47 24.95 25.57
CA MET A 128 8.45 24.48 24.65
C MET A 128 7.63 23.34 25.29
N SER A 129 6.30 23.44 25.19
CA SER A 129 5.42 22.36 25.62
C SER A 129 5.57 21.14 24.70
N GLU A 130 5.32 19.93 25.22
CA GLU A 130 5.42 18.68 24.45
C GLU A 130 4.59 18.72 23.16
N ARG A 131 3.41 19.33 23.19
CA ARG A 131 2.55 19.54 22.00
C ARG A 131 3.22 20.41 20.94
N LYS A 132 3.87 21.50 21.35
CA LYS A 132 4.60 22.39 20.42
C LYS A 132 5.82 21.69 19.84
N ILE A 133 6.56 20.93 20.66
CA ILE A 133 7.69 20.12 20.21
C ILE A 133 7.23 19.09 19.16
N LEU A 134 6.13 18.37 19.45
CA LEU A 134 5.58 17.41 18.49
C LEU A 134 5.18 18.07 17.17
N GLN A 135 4.42 19.17 17.22
CA GLN A 135 3.87 19.80 16.01
C GLN A 135 4.90 20.59 15.20
N ARG A 136 5.81 21.31 15.86
CA ARG A 136 6.74 22.24 15.19
C ARG A 136 8.12 21.67 14.90
N LEU A 137 8.52 20.64 15.63
CA LEU A 137 9.83 20.02 15.48
C LEU A 137 9.73 18.58 14.99
N MET A 138 9.07 17.69 15.76
CA MET A 138 9.09 16.27 15.45
C MET A 138 8.29 15.92 14.20
N MET A 139 7.05 16.38 14.06
CA MET A 139 6.20 16.05 12.91
C MET A 139 6.79 16.46 11.55
N PRO A 140 7.30 17.70 11.36
CA PRO A 140 7.89 18.09 10.09
C PRO A 140 9.12 17.25 9.71
N LEU A 141 9.97 16.92 10.68
CA LEU A 141 11.17 16.10 10.46
C LEU A 141 10.78 14.64 10.21
N ALA A 142 9.88 14.07 11.02
CA ALA A 142 9.40 12.70 10.86
C ALA A 142 8.73 12.48 9.50
N ILE A 143 7.90 13.41 9.03
CA ILE A 143 7.25 13.33 7.72
C ILE A 143 8.30 13.32 6.60
N ARG A 144 9.31 14.17 6.66
CA ARG A 144 10.37 14.19 5.65
C ARG A 144 11.08 12.84 5.53
N THR A 145 11.41 12.21 6.65
CA THR A 145 12.08 10.91 6.67
C THR A 145 11.15 9.76 6.27
N ALA A 146 9.86 9.82 6.65
CA ALA A 146 8.90 8.77 6.35
C ALA A 146 8.39 8.79 4.88
N LEU A 147 8.44 9.93 4.20
CA LEU A 147 7.83 10.12 2.88
C LEU A 147 8.47 9.26 1.77
N PRO A 148 9.81 9.13 1.65
CA PRO A 148 10.42 8.25 0.66
C PRO A 148 9.99 6.79 0.81
N PRO A 149 10.18 6.12 1.96
CA PRO A 149 9.76 4.74 2.12
C PRO A 149 8.23 4.57 1.99
N PHE A 150 7.43 5.58 2.39
CA PHE A 150 5.98 5.61 2.16
C PHE A 150 5.65 5.56 0.66
N GLY A 151 6.32 6.37 -0.16
CA GLY A 151 6.14 6.38 -1.60
C GLY A 151 6.47 5.03 -2.23
N ASN A 152 7.59 4.43 -1.85
CA ASN A 152 7.99 3.10 -2.32
C ASN A 152 6.97 2.02 -1.92
N THR A 153 6.49 2.04 -0.68
CA THR A 153 5.43 1.13 -0.20
C THR A 153 4.13 1.30 -1.00
N SER A 154 3.77 2.53 -1.38
CA SER A 154 2.59 2.81 -2.21
C SER A 154 2.72 2.24 -3.63
N ILE A 155 3.91 2.32 -4.23
CA ILE A 155 4.20 1.72 -5.55
C ILE A 155 4.14 0.18 -5.46
N MET A 156 4.64 -0.41 -4.38
CA MET A 156 4.54 -1.85 -4.14
C MET A 156 3.08 -2.27 -4.00
N LEU A 157 2.27 -1.55 -3.22
CA LEU A 157 0.84 -1.82 -3.05
C LEU A 157 0.09 -1.79 -4.39
N LEU A 158 0.39 -0.82 -5.28
CA LEU A 158 -0.20 -0.78 -6.62
C LEU A 158 0.09 -2.06 -7.42
N LYS A 159 1.28 -2.60 -7.34
CA LYS A 159 1.65 -3.84 -8.04
C LYS A 159 1.03 -5.07 -7.37
N ASP A 160 1.06 -5.11 -6.05
CA ASP A 160 0.53 -6.22 -5.26
C ASP A 160 -1.01 -6.23 -5.22
N SER A 161 -1.69 -5.16 -5.70
CA SER A 161 -3.14 -5.22 -5.92
C SER A 161 -3.54 -6.33 -6.89
N SER A 162 -2.62 -6.76 -7.76
CA SER A 162 -2.79 -7.92 -8.65
C SER A 162 -3.05 -9.24 -7.90
N ILE A 163 -2.59 -9.36 -6.65
CA ILE A 163 -2.83 -10.55 -5.81
C ILE A 163 -4.34 -10.68 -5.49
N ALA A 164 -5.10 -9.58 -5.50
CA ALA A 164 -6.54 -9.60 -5.28
C ALA A 164 -7.30 -10.36 -6.39
N SER A 165 -6.68 -10.60 -7.56
CA SER A 165 -7.21 -11.50 -8.59
C SER A 165 -7.50 -12.90 -8.07
N THR A 166 -6.73 -13.37 -7.10
CA THR A 166 -6.84 -14.72 -6.51
C THR A 166 -8.10 -14.91 -5.67
N ILE A 167 -8.68 -13.82 -5.18
CA ILE A 167 -9.97 -13.79 -4.46
C ILE A 167 -11.10 -13.21 -5.32
N THR A 168 -10.99 -13.37 -6.62
CA THR A 168 -11.99 -13.01 -7.63
C THR A 168 -12.26 -11.52 -7.83
N VAL A 169 -11.45 -10.63 -7.29
CA VAL A 169 -11.55 -9.19 -7.61
C VAL A 169 -11.30 -8.98 -9.10
N ALA A 170 -12.24 -8.31 -9.78
CA ALA A 170 -12.17 -8.08 -11.23
C ALA A 170 -11.23 -6.93 -11.61
N GLU A 171 -10.03 -6.90 -11.00
CA GLU A 171 -8.97 -5.95 -11.29
C GLU A 171 -8.23 -6.33 -12.60
N LEU A 172 -7.23 -5.55 -13.00
CA LEU A 172 -6.56 -5.69 -14.30
C LEU A 172 -6.03 -7.11 -14.58
N THR A 173 -5.39 -7.76 -13.60
CA THR A 173 -4.84 -9.11 -13.77
C THR A 173 -5.96 -10.13 -13.97
N ARG A 174 -7.04 -10.05 -13.17
CA ARG A 174 -8.19 -10.93 -13.30
C ARG A 174 -8.90 -10.75 -14.63
N ALA A 175 -9.13 -9.51 -15.04
CA ALA A 175 -9.73 -9.19 -16.34
C ALA A 175 -8.91 -9.80 -17.49
N GLY A 176 -7.59 -9.67 -17.42
CA GLY A 176 -6.70 -10.27 -18.40
C GLY A 176 -6.66 -11.79 -18.36
N GLN A 177 -6.63 -12.41 -17.17
CA GLN A 177 -6.68 -13.87 -17.05
C GLN A 177 -7.92 -14.46 -17.75
N LEU A 178 -9.10 -13.87 -17.49
CA LEU A 178 -10.35 -14.30 -18.14
C LEU A 178 -10.30 -14.12 -19.66
N LEU A 179 -9.75 -12.99 -20.12
CA LEU A 179 -9.59 -12.71 -21.54
C LEU A 179 -8.59 -13.68 -22.20
N ALA A 180 -7.48 -13.97 -21.56
CA ALA A 180 -6.48 -14.92 -22.04
C ALA A 180 -7.05 -16.34 -22.20
N VAL A 181 -7.83 -16.79 -21.22
CA VAL A 181 -8.48 -18.11 -21.25
C VAL A 181 -9.56 -18.18 -22.33
N SER A 182 -10.35 -17.12 -22.52
CA SER A 182 -11.44 -17.11 -23.52
C SER A 182 -10.96 -16.97 -24.97
N THR A 183 -9.81 -16.29 -25.19
CA THR A 183 -9.32 -15.99 -26.55
C THR A 183 -8.09 -16.81 -26.94
N PHE A 184 -7.43 -17.49 -26.00
CA PHE A 184 -6.14 -18.17 -26.16
C PHE A 184 -5.00 -17.25 -26.63
N GLN A 185 -5.14 -15.91 -26.41
CA GLN A 185 -4.20 -14.87 -26.86
C GLN A 185 -3.25 -14.43 -25.72
N ASN A 186 -2.62 -15.41 -25.05
CA ASN A 186 -1.80 -15.19 -23.86
C ASN A 186 -0.72 -14.10 -24.08
N MET A 187 0.02 -14.16 -25.19
CA MET A 187 1.10 -13.19 -25.46
C MET A 187 0.56 -11.76 -25.52
N THR A 188 -0.51 -11.53 -26.31
CA THR A 188 -1.09 -10.19 -26.46
C THR A 188 -1.64 -9.67 -25.14
N VAL A 189 -2.43 -10.49 -24.44
CA VAL A 189 -3.11 -10.09 -23.19
C VAL A 189 -2.10 -9.78 -22.09
N TYR A 190 -1.14 -10.69 -21.82
CA TYR A 190 -0.16 -10.46 -20.74
C TYR A 190 0.82 -9.33 -21.05
N THR A 191 1.13 -9.10 -22.32
CA THR A 191 1.92 -7.93 -22.75
C THR A 191 1.14 -6.64 -22.45
N LEU A 192 -0.15 -6.57 -22.77
CA LEU A 192 -0.99 -5.41 -22.45
C LEU A 192 -1.11 -5.17 -20.96
N ILE A 193 -1.31 -6.23 -20.15
CA ILE A 193 -1.33 -6.13 -18.68
C ILE A 193 -0.02 -5.51 -18.17
N ALA A 194 1.13 -6.02 -18.64
CA ALA A 194 2.44 -5.50 -18.25
C ALA A 194 2.61 -4.03 -18.62
N VAL A 195 2.21 -3.63 -19.84
CA VAL A 195 2.26 -2.24 -20.30
C VAL A 195 1.34 -1.35 -19.45
N LEU A 196 0.12 -1.80 -19.13
CA LEU A 196 -0.82 -1.03 -18.32
C LEU A 196 -0.35 -0.88 -16.87
N TYR A 197 0.21 -1.93 -16.23
CA TYR A 197 0.83 -1.79 -14.91
C TYR A 197 2.04 -0.83 -14.94
N LEU A 198 2.86 -0.91 -15.99
CA LEU A 198 3.98 0.01 -16.18
C LEU A 198 3.48 1.46 -16.33
N ALA A 199 2.44 1.66 -17.15
CA ALA A 199 1.81 2.98 -17.35
C ALA A 199 1.23 3.57 -16.07
N MET A 200 0.72 2.75 -15.14
CA MET A 200 0.26 3.19 -13.82
C MET A 200 1.42 3.44 -12.85
N SER A 201 2.41 2.56 -12.82
CA SER A 201 3.48 2.62 -11.82
C SER A 201 4.55 3.67 -12.15
N LEU A 202 4.87 3.92 -13.44
CA LEU A 202 5.88 4.90 -13.82
C LEU A 202 5.57 6.33 -13.36
N PRO A 203 4.36 6.89 -13.59
CA PRO A 203 4.04 8.24 -13.12
C PRO A 203 4.15 8.36 -11.60
N LEU A 204 3.69 7.33 -10.88
CA LEU A 204 3.78 7.29 -9.42
C LEU A 204 5.25 7.24 -8.95
N THR A 205 6.08 6.42 -9.60
CA THR A 205 7.51 6.34 -9.32
C THR A 205 8.21 7.68 -9.57
N LEU A 206 7.92 8.33 -10.70
CA LEU A 206 8.47 9.65 -11.01
C LEU A 206 8.05 10.72 -10.01
N ALA A 207 6.78 10.69 -9.58
CA ALA A 207 6.27 11.61 -8.57
C ALA A 207 6.98 11.42 -7.22
N VAL A 208 7.18 10.18 -6.77
CA VAL A 208 7.93 9.85 -5.55
C VAL A 208 9.37 10.36 -5.63
N HIS A 209 10.08 10.06 -6.73
CA HIS A 209 11.47 10.52 -6.92
C HIS A 209 11.59 12.06 -6.97
N GLN A 210 10.63 12.75 -7.59
CA GLN A 210 10.62 14.22 -7.59
C GLN A 210 10.42 14.77 -6.18
N LEU A 211 9.54 14.15 -5.40
CA LEU A 211 9.29 14.53 -4.02
C LEU A 211 10.55 14.33 -3.16
N GLU A 212 11.22 13.18 -3.29
CA GLU A 212 12.49 12.89 -2.61
C GLU A 212 13.55 13.96 -2.93
N ARG A 213 13.74 14.28 -4.21
CA ARG A 213 14.71 15.31 -4.64
C ARG A 213 14.40 16.68 -4.07
N ARG A 214 13.12 17.07 -3.99
CA ARG A 214 12.72 18.36 -3.40
C ARG A 214 13.00 18.42 -1.90
N MET A 215 12.87 17.29 -1.20
CA MET A 215 13.08 17.23 0.24
C MET A 215 14.57 17.16 0.61
N ALA A 216 15.40 16.49 -0.20
CA ALA A 216 16.85 16.45 0.00
C ALA A 216 17.55 17.80 -0.20
N ARG A 217 16.92 18.75 -0.93
CA ARG A 217 17.45 20.10 -1.20
C ARG A 217 17.08 21.15 -0.15
N ARG A 218 16.28 20.80 0.84
CA ARG A 218 15.84 21.68 1.95
C ARG A 218 16.34 21.18 3.31
#